data_67e1eaa8fab1afaccafbc55ff2a7b1b7
#
_entry.id   67e1eaa8fab1afaccafbc55ff2a7b1b7
#
_cell.length_a   1.000
_cell.length_b   1.000
_cell.length_c   1.000
_cell.angle_alpha   90.00
_cell.angle_beta   90.00
_cell.angle_gamma   90.00
#
_symmetry.space_group_name_H-M   'P 1'
#
loop_
_entity.id
_entity.type
_entity.pdbx_description
1 polymer ?
#
loop_
_entity_poly.entity_id
_entity_poly.type
_entity_poly.pdbx_seq_one_letter_code
_entity_poly.pdbx_strand_id
1 'polypeptide(L)'
;MNILLVYPKVAETFWSFKHALRVVGRKSAFPPLGALTVAAMLPESWNKSLVDMNVKDLSDQDLLWADYVFISAMIAQERSARSVIERCRRLGVKIVGGGPLFQSYRDHFGEVDHLVLGEAEAVLSQFVADLQSGFPKACYRSGDHPPLESTPIPMWELINFSDYVTMSVQYSRGCPFNCEFCDVIIMNGRVP
;
A
#
# COMPACT_ATOMS: atom_id res chain seq x y z
N MET A 1 -17.91 -6.34 4.53
CA MET A 1 -17.26 -5.16 3.95
C MET A 1 -16.34 -5.59 2.84
N ASN A 2 -16.35 -4.92 1.72
CA ASN A 2 -15.49 -5.19 0.56
C ASN A 2 -14.34 -4.19 0.53
N ILE A 3 -13.12 -4.66 0.58
CA ILE A 3 -11.90 -3.86 0.57
C ILE A 3 -11.13 -4.12 -0.71
N LEU A 4 -10.87 -3.07 -1.47
CA LEU A 4 -9.99 -3.12 -2.61
C LEU A 4 -8.64 -2.49 -2.25
N LEU A 5 -7.58 -3.29 -2.26
CA LEU A 5 -6.23 -2.77 -2.15
C LEU A 5 -5.73 -2.39 -3.54
N VAL A 6 -5.24 -1.18 -3.70
CA VAL A 6 -4.68 -0.69 -4.97
C VAL A 6 -3.22 -0.34 -4.76
N TYR A 7 -2.36 -0.96 -5.57
CA TYR A 7 -0.97 -0.60 -5.71
C TYR A 7 -0.79 0.15 -7.03
N PRO A 8 -0.60 1.48 -6.99
CA PRO A 8 -0.56 2.31 -8.19
C PRO A 8 0.61 1.95 -9.10
N LYS A 9 0.50 2.37 -10.36
CA LYS A 9 1.53 2.12 -11.37
C LYS A 9 2.80 2.89 -11.07
N VAL A 10 3.94 2.21 -11.13
CA VAL A 10 5.26 2.83 -11.04
C VAL A 10 5.56 3.52 -12.38
N ALA A 11 6.18 4.70 -12.32
CA ALA A 11 6.63 5.40 -13.51
C ALA A 11 7.61 4.54 -14.32
N GLU A 12 7.48 4.57 -15.64
CA GLU A 12 8.39 3.85 -16.53
C GLU A 12 9.77 4.52 -16.49
N THR A 13 10.74 3.82 -15.96
CA THR A 13 12.16 4.23 -15.89
C THR A 13 13.04 3.07 -16.31
N PHE A 14 14.33 3.30 -16.41
CA PHE A 14 15.31 2.21 -16.61
C PHE A 14 15.13 1.09 -15.56
N TRP A 15 14.87 1.46 -14.32
CA TRP A 15 14.70 0.55 -13.18
C TRP A 15 13.35 -0.18 -13.14
N SER A 16 12.40 0.17 -13.99
CA SER A 16 11.15 -0.58 -14.11
C SER A 16 11.30 -1.91 -14.83
N PHE A 17 12.46 -2.14 -15.47
CA PHE A 17 12.81 -3.36 -16.21
C PHE A 17 11.77 -3.79 -17.27
N LYS A 18 10.92 -2.88 -17.73
CA LYS A 18 9.76 -3.17 -18.58
C LYS A 18 10.09 -4.03 -19.81
N HIS A 19 11.23 -3.78 -20.46
CA HIS A 19 11.65 -4.54 -21.63
C HIS A 19 12.15 -5.94 -21.25
N ALA A 20 12.93 -6.05 -20.18
CA ALA A 20 13.45 -7.33 -19.69
C ALA A 20 12.30 -8.23 -19.18
N LEU A 21 11.31 -7.66 -18.51
CA LEU A 21 10.13 -8.38 -18.02
C LEU A 21 9.37 -9.08 -19.16
N ARG A 22 9.23 -8.41 -20.31
CA ARG A 22 8.60 -9.01 -21.51
C ARG A 22 9.33 -10.24 -22.01
N VAL A 23 10.65 -10.21 -22.00
CA VAL A 23 11.50 -11.33 -22.47
C VAL A 23 11.29 -12.58 -21.59
N VAL A 24 11.14 -12.39 -20.29
CA VAL A 24 10.91 -13.49 -19.32
C VAL A 24 9.44 -13.81 -19.11
N GLY A 25 8.52 -13.17 -19.86
CA GLY A 25 7.08 -13.42 -19.77
C GLY A 25 6.46 -13.00 -18.44
N ARG A 26 7.02 -11.98 -17.79
CA ARG A 26 6.53 -11.43 -16.51
C ARG A 26 6.01 -10.00 -16.70
N LYS A 27 5.16 -9.53 -15.77
CA LYS A 27 4.53 -8.21 -15.82
C LYS A 27 5.17 -7.22 -14.87
N SER A 28 5.58 -7.67 -13.69
CA SER A 28 6.22 -6.85 -12.64
C SER A 28 7.45 -7.54 -12.07
N ALA A 29 8.42 -6.75 -11.59
CA ALA A 29 9.61 -7.29 -10.94
C ALA A 29 9.29 -7.78 -9.52
N PHE A 30 8.55 -6.99 -8.74
CA PHE A 30 8.30 -7.23 -7.32
C PHE A 30 6.81 -7.19 -7.00
N PRO A 31 6.31 -8.11 -6.16
CA PRO A 31 4.96 -8.02 -5.62
C PRO A 31 4.82 -6.87 -4.61
N PRO A 32 3.60 -6.32 -4.40
CA PRO A 32 3.35 -5.22 -3.49
C PRO A 32 3.29 -5.69 -2.02
N LEU A 33 4.44 -6.04 -1.43
CA LEU A 33 4.55 -6.66 -0.11
C LEU A 33 3.75 -5.92 0.97
N GLY A 34 3.91 -4.59 1.07
CA GLY A 34 3.20 -3.81 2.09
C GLY A 34 1.67 -3.86 1.96
N ALA A 35 1.14 -3.86 0.74
CA ALA A 35 -0.30 -4.00 0.53
C ALA A 35 -0.81 -5.39 0.93
N LEU A 36 -0.04 -6.45 0.62
CA LEU A 36 -0.35 -7.82 1.01
C LEU A 36 -0.28 -8.03 2.53
N THR A 37 0.68 -7.37 3.20
CA THR A 37 0.79 -7.36 4.67
C THR A 37 -0.42 -6.67 5.31
N VAL A 38 -0.78 -5.49 4.81
CA VAL A 38 -1.99 -4.77 5.27
C VAL A 38 -3.24 -5.61 5.08
N ALA A 39 -3.38 -6.30 3.94
CA ALA A 39 -4.50 -7.20 3.70
C ALA A 39 -4.61 -8.32 4.76
N ALA A 40 -3.47 -8.90 5.16
CA ALA A 40 -3.42 -9.94 6.17
C ALA A 40 -3.80 -9.44 7.59
N MET A 41 -3.64 -8.13 7.85
CA MET A 41 -4.00 -7.50 9.12
C MET A 41 -5.47 -7.10 9.22
N LEU A 42 -6.19 -7.05 8.10
CA LEU A 42 -7.62 -6.73 8.08
C LEU A 42 -8.46 -7.92 8.54
N PRO A 43 -9.66 -7.70 9.14
CA PRO A 43 -10.53 -8.78 9.61
C PRO A 43 -10.78 -9.86 8.55
N GLU A 44 -10.75 -11.12 8.95
CA GLU A 44 -11.01 -12.25 8.04
C GLU A 44 -12.40 -12.20 7.42
N SER A 45 -13.37 -11.66 8.14
CA SER A 45 -14.76 -11.49 7.67
C SER A 45 -14.92 -10.47 6.55
N TRP A 46 -13.88 -9.69 6.23
CA TRP A 46 -13.93 -8.73 5.14
C TRP A 46 -13.47 -9.39 3.83
N ASN A 47 -14.21 -9.14 2.76
CA ASN A 47 -13.81 -9.56 1.42
C ASN A 47 -12.67 -8.64 0.94
N LYS A 48 -11.56 -9.23 0.54
CA LYS A 48 -10.37 -8.49 0.12
C LYS A 48 -10.04 -8.82 -1.33
N SER A 49 -9.72 -7.81 -2.11
CA SER A 49 -9.20 -7.94 -3.46
C SER A 49 -8.02 -7.01 -3.65
N LEU A 50 -7.10 -7.34 -4.54
CA LEU A 50 -5.94 -6.51 -4.83
C LEU A 50 -5.82 -6.24 -6.33
N VAL A 51 -5.59 -4.98 -6.67
CA VAL A 51 -5.19 -4.55 -8.01
C VAL A 51 -3.80 -3.93 -7.95
N ASP A 52 -2.81 -4.68 -8.44
CA ASP A 52 -1.50 -4.13 -8.78
C ASP A 52 -1.57 -3.57 -10.21
N MET A 53 -1.54 -2.24 -10.34
CA MET A 53 -1.62 -1.56 -11.63
C MET A 53 -0.37 -1.73 -12.52
N ASN A 54 0.68 -2.39 -12.01
CA ASN A 54 1.82 -2.82 -12.81
C ASN A 54 1.57 -4.16 -13.51
N VAL A 55 0.53 -4.88 -13.08
CA VAL A 55 0.17 -6.22 -13.56
C VAL A 55 -1.13 -6.20 -14.38
N LYS A 56 -2.15 -5.49 -13.89
CA LYS A 56 -3.46 -5.35 -14.55
C LYS A 56 -4.01 -3.93 -14.43
N ASP A 57 -4.83 -3.53 -15.38
CA ASP A 57 -5.52 -2.24 -15.31
C ASP A 57 -6.60 -2.24 -14.22
N LEU A 58 -6.75 -1.11 -13.55
CA LEU A 58 -7.82 -0.86 -12.59
C LEU A 58 -9.07 -0.40 -13.35
N SER A 59 -10.18 -1.11 -13.21
CA SER A 59 -11.47 -0.74 -13.80
C SER A 59 -12.33 0.07 -12.82
N ASP A 60 -13.34 0.80 -13.33
CA ASP A 60 -14.33 1.47 -12.47
C ASP A 60 -15.24 0.46 -11.77
N GLN A 61 -15.40 -0.74 -12.33
CA GLN A 61 -16.13 -1.83 -11.68
C GLN A 61 -15.42 -2.35 -10.44
N ASP A 62 -14.06 -2.44 -10.48
CA ASP A 62 -13.26 -2.80 -9.31
C ASP A 62 -13.46 -1.78 -8.18
N LEU A 63 -13.50 -0.48 -8.52
CA LEU A 63 -13.71 0.58 -7.56
C LEU A 63 -15.13 0.55 -6.97
N LEU A 64 -16.16 0.39 -7.79
CA LEU A 64 -17.57 0.35 -7.37
C LEU A 64 -17.91 -0.91 -6.55
N TRP A 65 -17.13 -1.99 -6.66
CA TRP A 65 -17.30 -3.17 -5.82
C TRP A 65 -16.89 -2.92 -4.38
N ALA A 66 -15.97 -1.98 -4.14
CA ALA A 66 -15.38 -1.74 -2.84
C ALA A 66 -16.19 -0.76 -1.98
N ASP A 67 -16.36 -1.08 -0.70
CA ASP A 67 -16.80 -0.13 0.32
C ASP A 67 -15.68 0.87 0.65
N TYR A 68 -14.42 0.38 0.64
CA TYR A 68 -13.22 1.18 0.84
C TYR A 68 -12.10 0.76 -0.12
N VAL A 69 -11.43 1.75 -0.70
CA VAL A 69 -10.22 1.57 -1.51
C VAL A 69 -8.99 1.96 -0.68
N PHE A 70 -8.11 0.98 -0.42
CA PHE A 70 -6.85 1.17 0.28
C PHE A 70 -5.74 1.39 -0.74
N ILE A 71 -5.16 2.58 -0.77
CA ILE A 71 -4.08 2.93 -1.69
C ILE A 71 -2.76 2.87 -0.94
N SER A 72 -1.90 1.91 -1.28
CA SER A 72 -0.53 1.82 -0.77
C SER A 72 0.43 2.29 -1.86
N ALA A 73 1.15 3.40 -1.62
CA ALA A 73 1.96 4.02 -2.65
C ALA A 73 3.33 4.50 -2.15
N MET A 74 4.33 4.35 -3.02
CA MET A 74 5.64 5.01 -2.91
C MET A 74 5.61 6.38 -3.60
N ILE A 75 6.57 7.26 -3.27
CA ILE A 75 6.70 8.61 -3.86
C ILE A 75 6.73 8.55 -5.40
N ALA A 76 7.44 7.59 -5.97
CA ALA A 76 7.52 7.41 -7.43
C ALA A 76 6.18 7.07 -8.11
N GLN A 77 5.15 6.71 -7.34
CA GLN A 77 3.81 6.37 -7.82
C GLN A 77 2.81 7.52 -7.69
N GLU A 78 3.23 8.71 -7.23
CA GLU A 78 2.35 9.83 -6.90
C GLU A 78 1.33 10.14 -8.02
N ARG A 79 1.81 10.27 -9.26
CA ARG A 79 0.93 10.61 -10.41
C ARG A 79 -0.17 9.56 -10.60
N SER A 80 0.17 8.29 -10.48
CA SER A 80 -0.79 7.19 -10.60
C SER A 80 -1.74 7.15 -9.40
N ALA A 81 -1.22 7.36 -8.18
CA ALA A 81 -2.03 7.42 -6.97
C ALA A 81 -3.08 8.54 -7.03
N ARG A 82 -2.69 9.74 -7.47
CA ARG A 82 -3.63 10.86 -7.66
C ARG A 82 -4.74 10.54 -8.66
N SER A 83 -4.41 9.87 -9.77
CA SER A 83 -5.42 9.44 -10.75
C SER A 83 -6.41 8.45 -10.14
N VAL A 84 -5.95 7.52 -9.27
CA VAL A 84 -6.84 6.59 -8.55
C VAL A 84 -7.74 7.35 -7.58
N ILE A 85 -7.18 8.28 -6.79
CA ILE A 85 -7.92 9.11 -5.84
C ILE A 85 -9.03 9.90 -6.56
N GLU A 86 -8.70 10.57 -7.67
CA GLU A 86 -9.67 11.33 -8.46
C GLU A 86 -10.81 10.44 -8.98
N ARG A 87 -10.51 9.22 -9.45
CA ARG A 87 -11.52 8.25 -9.88
C ARG A 87 -12.42 7.81 -8.73
N CYS A 88 -11.84 7.47 -7.57
CA CYS A 88 -12.61 7.10 -6.38
C CYS A 88 -13.57 8.22 -5.96
N ARG A 89 -13.09 9.46 -5.92
CA ARG A 89 -13.91 10.63 -5.59
C ARG A 89 -15.06 10.83 -6.55
N ARG A 90 -14.80 10.73 -7.86
CA ARG A 90 -15.85 10.83 -8.89
C ARG A 90 -16.93 9.76 -8.72
N LEU A 91 -16.55 8.57 -8.26
CA LEU A 91 -17.45 7.43 -8.05
C LEU A 91 -18.06 7.41 -6.64
N GLY A 92 -17.67 8.33 -5.75
CA GLY A 92 -18.16 8.38 -4.37
C GLY A 92 -17.65 7.25 -3.48
N VAL A 93 -16.52 6.61 -3.83
CA VAL A 93 -15.92 5.51 -3.07
C VAL A 93 -14.95 6.05 -2.03
N LYS A 94 -15.01 5.52 -0.82
CA LYS A 94 -14.16 5.92 0.31
C LYS A 94 -12.71 5.47 0.14
N ILE A 95 -11.78 6.34 0.55
CA ILE A 95 -10.35 6.16 0.33
C ILE A 95 -9.58 6.09 1.64
N VAL A 96 -8.71 5.08 1.76
CA VAL A 96 -7.70 4.97 2.83
C VAL A 96 -6.32 5.04 2.20
N GLY A 97 -5.53 6.05 2.55
CA GLY A 97 -4.17 6.23 2.04
C GLY A 97 -3.12 5.78 3.05
N GLY A 98 -2.10 5.03 2.58
CA GLY A 98 -0.98 4.58 3.38
C GLY A 98 0.32 4.40 2.58
N GLY A 99 1.39 4.16 3.30
CA GLY A 99 2.72 3.99 2.72
C GLY A 99 3.51 5.29 2.54
N PRO A 100 4.75 5.20 2.00
CA PRO A 100 5.72 6.31 1.97
C PRO A 100 5.21 7.60 1.33
N LEU A 101 4.43 7.51 0.26
CA LEU A 101 3.87 8.69 -0.41
C LEU A 101 3.03 9.55 0.56
N PHE A 102 2.07 8.93 1.22
CA PHE A 102 1.14 9.63 2.11
C PHE A 102 1.83 10.09 3.40
N GLN A 103 2.82 9.35 3.87
CA GLN A 103 3.60 9.73 5.05
C GLN A 103 4.45 10.98 4.77
N SER A 104 5.10 11.06 3.61
CA SER A 104 5.98 12.19 3.26
C SER A 104 5.21 13.44 2.85
N TYR A 105 4.04 13.29 2.21
CA TYR A 105 3.29 14.40 1.62
C TYR A 105 1.84 14.48 2.12
N ARG A 106 1.58 14.08 3.37
CA ARG A 106 0.22 13.97 3.94
C ARG A 106 -0.66 15.22 3.71
N ASP A 107 -0.07 16.41 3.83
CA ASP A 107 -0.79 17.67 3.72
C ASP A 107 -1.27 17.96 2.28
N HIS A 108 -0.77 17.20 1.30
CA HIS A 108 -1.15 17.29 -0.11
C HIS A 108 -2.29 16.32 -0.50
N PHE A 109 -2.84 15.56 0.44
CA PHE A 109 -3.86 14.53 0.20
C PHE A 109 -5.12 14.74 1.05
N GLY A 110 -5.54 16.01 1.18
CA GLY A 110 -6.77 16.37 1.93
C GLY A 110 -8.05 15.78 1.33
N GLU A 111 -8.00 15.26 0.12
CA GLU A 111 -9.08 14.56 -0.58
C GLU A 111 -9.24 13.08 -0.20
N VAL A 112 -8.32 12.51 0.58
CA VAL A 112 -8.38 11.14 1.08
C VAL A 112 -9.17 11.12 2.38
N ASP A 113 -10.13 10.19 2.51
CA ASP A 113 -11.02 10.14 3.68
C ASP A 113 -10.25 9.77 4.96
N HIS A 114 -9.33 8.81 4.87
CA HIS A 114 -8.54 8.35 6.01
C HIS A 114 -7.07 8.14 5.64
N LEU A 115 -6.17 8.62 6.47
CA LEU A 115 -4.73 8.37 6.36
C LEU A 115 -4.27 7.44 7.47
N VAL A 116 -3.57 6.36 7.10
CA VAL A 116 -2.91 5.43 8.02
C VAL A 116 -1.40 5.56 7.80
N LEU A 117 -0.73 6.26 8.73
CA LEU A 117 0.65 6.72 8.61
C LEU A 117 1.56 6.05 9.63
N GLY A 118 2.77 5.71 9.21
CA GLY A 118 3.72 4.91 9.97
C GLY A 118 3.60 3.43 9.61
N GLU A 119 4.07 2.58 10.51
CA GLU A 119 3.98 1.13 10.32
C GLU A 119 2.56 0.65 10.62
N ALA A 120 1.98 -0.11 9.70
CA ALA A 120 0.59 -0.55 9.79
C ALA A 120 0.31 -1.36 11.07
N GLU A 121 1.30 -2.13 11.50
CA GLU A 121 1.24 -2.95 12.72
C GLU A 121 0.95 -2.12 13.98
N ALA A 122 1.37 -0.86 14.00
CA ALA A 122 1.17 0.04 15.13
C ALA A 122 -0.19 0.75 15.14
N VAL A 123 -0.84 0.91 13.97
CA VAL A 123 -1.98 1.84 13.85
C VAL A 123 -3.23 1.22 13.23
N LEU A 124 -3.10 0.18 12.41
CA LEU A 124 -4.20 -0.33 11.60
C LEU A 124 -5.32 -0.93 12.48
N SER A 125 -4.97 -1.57 13.59
CA SER A 125 -5.94 -2.17 14.51
C SER A 125 -6.91 -1.13 15.07
N GLN A 126 -6.41 0.05 15.44
CA GLN A 126 -7.27 1.14 15.93
C GLN A 126 -8.15 1.69 14.82
N PHE A 127 -7.62 1.89 13.61
CA PHE A 127 -8.43 2.31 12.45
C PHE A 127 -9.57 1.32 12.20
N VAL A 128 -9.28 0.01 12.20
CA VAL A 128 -10.28 -1.04 11.99
C VAL A 128 -11.36 -0.99 13.07
N ALA A 129 -10.99 -0.85 14.34
CA ALA A 129 -11.94 -0.77 15.45
C ALA A 129 -12.85 0.47 15.34
N ASP A 130 -12.27 1.63 15.04
CA ASP A 130 -13.01 2.87 14.86
C ASP A 130 -13.94 2.78 13.62
N LEU A 131 -13.48 2.14 12.55
CA LEU A 131 -14.29 1.90 11.35
C LEU A 131 -15.48 0.99 11.62
N GLN A 132 -15.29 -0.08 12.38
CA GLN A 132 -16.35 -1.00 12.79
C GLN A 132 -17.37 -0.34 13.74
N SER A 133 -16.91 0.61 14.56
CA SER A 133 -17.80 1.39 15.44
C SER A 133 -18.55 2.51 14.72
N GLY A 134 -18.21 2.81 13.45
CA GLY A 134 -18.84 3.86 12.64
C GLY A 134 -18.25 5.26 12.84
N PHE A 135 -17.15 5.40 13.57
CA PHE A 135 -16.54 6.70 13.88
C PHE A 135 -15.03 6.76 13.53
N PRO A 136 -14.63 6.42 12.29
CA PRO A 136 -13.23 6.49 11.89
C PRO A 136 -12.73 7.94 11.83
N LYS A 137 -11.50 8.17 12.29
CA LYS A 137 -10.82 9.46 12.24
C LYS A 137 -10.25 9.70 10.84
N ALA A 138 -9.98 10.98 10.51
CA ALA A 138 -9.34 11.33 9.25
C ALA A 138 -7.87 10.87 9.19
N CYS A 139 -7.16 10.76 10.34
CA CYS A 139 -5.76 10.37 10.36
C CYS A 139 -5.42 9.52 11.57
N TYR A 140 -4.70 8.43 11.33
CA TYR A 140 -4.09 7.55 12.32
C TYR A 140 -2.58 7.56 12.10
N ARG A 141 -1.83 7.80 13.16
CA ARG A 141 -0.36 7.89 13.09
C ARG A 141 0.28 7.33 14.34
N SER A 142 1.32 6.52 14.16
CA SER A 142 2.28 6.18 15.20
C SER A 142 3.71 6.46 14.73
N GLY A 143 4.60 6.75 15.66
CA GLY A 143 6.05 6.74 15.47
C GLY A 143 6.68 5.46 15.99
N ASP A 144 5.87 4.48 16.43
CA ASP A 144 6.38 3.22 16.93
C ASP A 144 6.88 2.33 15.80
N HIS A 145 7.92 1.57 16.10
CA HIS A 145 8.51 0.59 15.19
C HIS A 145 8.33 -0.81 15.78
N PRO A 146 7.17 -1.47 15.55
CA PRO A 146 6.91 -2.81 16.05
C PRO A 146 7.95 -3.81 15.53
N PRO A 147 8.29 -4.84 16.33
CA PRO A 147 9.22 -5.87 15.88
C PRO A 147 8.63 -6.66 14.71
N LEU A 148 9.48 -7.06 13.77
CA LEU A 148 9.05 -7.80 12.56
C LEU A 148 8.33 -9.12 12.87
N GLU A 149 8.61 -9.73 14.01
CA GLU A 149 7.95 -10.95 14.47
C GLU A 149 6.45 -10.76 14.72
N SER A 150 6.01 -9.51 14.91
CA SER A 150 4.58 -9.17 15.03
C SER A 150 3.88 -9.01 13.67
N THR A 151 4.64 -8.94 12.58
CA THR A 151 4.12 -8.78 11.22
C THR A 151 3.52 -10.11 10.74
N PRO A 152 2.25 -10.15 10.30
CA PRO A 152 1.66 -11.37 9.79
C PRO A 152 2.28 -11.79 8.46
N ILE A 153 2.11 -13.06 8.12
CA ILE A 153 2.43 -13.56 6.78
C ILE A 153 1.56 -12.79 5.77
N PRO A 154 2.16 -12.16 4.74
CA PRO A 154 1.40 -11.43 3.73
C PRO A 154 0.37 -12.33 3.03
N MET A 155 -0.77 -11.76 2.65
CA MET A 155 -1.88 -12.47 2.00
C MET A 155 -1.56 -12.77 0.54
N TRP A 156 -0.65 -13.73 0.32
CA TRP A 156 -0.10 -14.09 -0.98
C TRP A 156 -1.15 -14.62 -1.99
N GLU A 157 -2.26 -15.13 -1.49
CA GLU A 157 -3.37 -15.61 -2.31
C GLU A 157 -4.08 -14.51 -3.12
N LEU A 158 -3.84 -13.23 -2.80
CA LEU A 158 -4.37 -12.11 -3.57
C LEU A 158 -3.63 -11.84 -4.89
N ILE A 159 -2.51 -12.52 -5.12
CA ILE A 159 -1.70 -12.33 -6.34
C ILE A 159 -1.48 -13.65 -7.08
N ASN A 160 -1.18 -13.52 -8.38
CA ASN A 160 -0.66 -14.64 -9.15
C ASN A 160 0.86 -14.50 -9.26
N PHE A 161 1.62 -15.38 -8.62
CA PHE A 161 3.08 -15.39 -8.66
C PHE A 161 3.67 -15.44 -10.06
N SER A 162 2.96 -16.01 -11.05
CA SER A 162 3.44 -16.04 -12.43
C SER A 162 3.55 -14.67 -13.07
N ASP A 163 2.94 -13.64 -12.50
CA ASP A 163 3.05 -12.26 -12.99
C ASP A 163 4.33 -11.56 -12.54
N TYR A 164 5.04 -12.11 -11.52
CA TYR A 164 6.21 -11.49 -10.89
C TYR A 164 7.49 -12.28 -11.15
N VAL A 165 8.63 -11.58 -11.20
CA VAL A 165 9.95 -12.21 -11.35
C VAL A 165 10.45 -12.75 -10.01
N THR A 166 10.19 -12.02 -8.92
CA THR A 166 10.72 -12.31 -7.58
C THR A 166 9.60 -12.42 -6.57
N MET A 167 9.93 -13.02 -5.42
CA MET A 167 9.17 -12.96 -4.19
C MET A 167 9.88 -12.00 -3.23
N SER A 168 9.12 -11.12 -2.57
CA SER A 168 9.68 -10.18 -1.59
C SER A 168 9.60 -10.77 -0.19
N VAL A 169 10.72 -10.69 0.55
CA VAL A 169 10.80 -11.06 1.96
C VAL A 169 11.43 -9.90 2.71
N GLN A 170 10.87 -9.49 3.83
CA GLN A 170 11.42 -8.45 4.68
C GLN A 170 12.17 -9.09 5.86
N TYR A 171 13.48 -8.78 5.96
CA TYR A 171 14.35 -9.28 7.03
C TYR A 171 14.54 -8.24 8.14
N SER A 172 14.59 -6.96 7.77
CA SER A 172 14.73 -5.84 8.71
C SER A 172 14.04 -4.60 8.16
N ARG A 173 13.81 -3.57 8.98
CA ARG A 173 13.17 -2.31 8.55
C ARG A 173 14.07 -1.11 8.69
N GLY A 174 14.67 -0.89 9.83
CA GLY A 174 15.52 0.25 10.11
C GLY A 174 16.87 0.19 9.39
N CYS A 175 17.66 1.26 9.53
CA CYS A 175 19.01 1.32 8.98
C CYS A 175 19.93 2.15 9.89
N PRO A 176 21.11 1.64 10.30
CA PRO A 176 22.02 2.39 11.16
C PRO A 176 22.79 3.50 10.42
N PHE A 177 22.82 3.46 9.09
CA PHE A 177 23.57 4.41 8.26
C PHE A 177 22.84 5.75 8.15
N ASN A 178 23.58 6.83 7.86
CA ASN A 178 23.07 8.19 7.72
C ASN A 178 23.28 8.71 6.29
N CYS A 179 22.72 8.00 5.31
CA CYS A 179 22.80 8.42 3.92
C CYS A 179 21.93 9.66 3.69
N GLU A 180 22.50 10.73 3.14
CA GLU A 180 21.86 12.03 2.97
C GLU A 180 20.58 12.00 2.13
N PHE A 181 20.50 11.07 1.18
CA PHE A 181 19.37 10.91 0.25
C PHE A 181 18.33 9.87 0.67
N CYS A 182 18.50 9.23 1.85
CA CYS A 182 17.71 8.05 2.21
C CYS A 182 16.68 8.33 3.30
N ASP A 183 15.41 8.06 3.01
CA ASP A 183 14.30 8.28 3.92
C ASP A 183 14.07 7.11 4.91
N VAL A 184 14.79 5.99 4.75
CA VAL A 184 14.56 4.78 5.57
C VAL A 184 14.66 5.07 7.07
N ILE A 185 15.67 5.85 7.49
CA ILE A 185 15.86 6.19 8.89
C ILE A 185 14.76 7.08 9.47
N ILE A 186 14.14 7.89 8.61
CA ILE A 186 13.03 8.79 8.99
C ILE A 186 11.73 7.99 9.11
N MET A 187 11.52 7.02 8.23
CA MET A 187 10.30 6.22 8.17
C MET A 187 10.31 5.03 9.13
N ASN A 188 11.45 4.34 9.24
CA ASN A 188 11.56 3.03 9.89
C ASN A 188 12.56 3.00 11.06
N GLY A 189 13.15 4.16 11.42
CA GLY A 189 14.12 4.25 12.50
C GLY A 189 15.50 3.72 12.17
N ARG A 190 16.36 3.63 13.19
CA ARG A 190 17.79 3.31 13.05
C ARG A 190 18.16 1.89 13.45
N VAL A 191 17.23 1.16 14.03
CA VAL A 191 17.46 -0.24 14.45
C VAL A 191 17.02 -1.15 13.29
N PRO A 192 17.94 -1.92 12.70
CA PRO A 192 17.60 -2.84 11.63
C PRO A 192 16.83 -4.07 12.14
#